data_1ac93ad6c3ed56e9f25165976c37a637
#
_entry.id   1ac93ad6c3ed56e9f25165976c37a637
#
_cell.length_a   1.000
_cell.length_b   1.000
_cell.length_c   1.000
_cell.angle_alpha   90.00
_cell.angle_beta   90.00
_cell.angle_gamma   90.00
#
_symmetry.space_group_name_H-M   'P 1'
#
loop_
_entity.id
_entity.type
_entity.pdbx_description
1 polymer ?
#
loop_
_entity_poly.entity_id
_entity_poly.type
_entity_poly.pdbx_seq_one_letter_code
_entity_poly.pdbx_strand_id
1 'polypeptide(L)'
;KNNNCDFEIIDSITRSNLDVNYDIIFVDECSTIDNRTMSLLLGKINRDVLLVMSGDIYQIESIDFGNWFFYAKDIIKTKGASVELGHTWRTDKEELKSLWTAVRERSSIITEKLSMDGPFSENLGENIFHLDDDEVVLCLNYDGKFGLNNINQYFQNANTNSKAFYWEE
;
A
#
# COMPACT_ATOMS: atom_id res chain seq x y z
N LYS A 1 -15.26 11.46 -27.11
CA LYS A 1 -13.79 11.55 -27.13
C LYS A 1 -13.30 10.41 -26.26
N ASN A 2 -12.72 9.36 -26.88
CA ASN A 2 -12.03 8.31 -26.12
C ASN A 2 -10.78 8.96 -25.54
N ASN A 3 -10.77 9.16 -24.22
CA ASN A 3 -9.53 9.45 -23.53
C ASN A 3 -8.76 8.12 -23.50
N ASN A 4 -7.78 7.95 -24.36
CA ASN A 4 -6.83 6.86 -24.28
C ASN A 4 -6.01 7.09 -23.00
N CYS A 5 -6.37 6.40 -21.94
CA CYS A 5 -5.57 6.28 -20.73
C CYS A 5 -5.09 4.83 -20.66
N ASP A 6 -3.80 4.63 -20.80
CA ASP A 6 -3.19 3.32 -20.70
C ASP A 6 -2.74 3.10 -19.25
N PHE A 7 -2.92 1.88 -18.75
CA PHE A 7 -2.45 1.45 -17.42
C PHE A 7 -1.37 0.40 -17.60
N GLU A 8 -0.22 0.65 -17.01
CA GLU A 8 0.92 -0.24 -17.10
C GLU A 8 1.56 -0.44 -15.73
N ILE A 9 2.10 -1.63 -15.50
CA ILE A 9 2.91 -1.92 -14.31
C ILE A 9 4.32 -1.40 -14.56
N ILE A 10 4.91 -0.69 -13.61
CA ILE A 10 6.24 -0.08 -13.74
C ILE A 10 7.33 -1.08 -14.14
N ASP A 11 7.27 -2.31 -13.64
CA ASP A 11 8.19 -3.39 -14.00
C ASP A 11 8.07 -3.77 -15.48
N SER A 12 6.87 -3.77 -16.04
CA SER A 12 6.63 -4.02 -17.46
C SER A 12 7.28 -2.94 -18.30
N ILE A 13 7.09 -1.68 -17.94
CA ILE A 13 7.70 -0.53 -18.63
C ILE A 13 9.23 -0.60 -18.56
N THR A 14 9.79 -0.82 -17.38
CA THR A 14 11.25 -0.79 -17.18
C THR A 14 11.96 -1.93 -17.91
N ARG A 15 11.32 -3.09 -18.09
CA ARG A 15 11.85 -4.24 -18.83
C ARG A 15 11.61 -4.16 -20.34
N SER A 16 10.65 -3.37 -20.80
CA SER A 16 10.40 -3.21 -22.24
C SER A 16 11.58 -2.48 -22.91
N ASN A 17 11.73 -2.64 -24.23
CA ASN A 17 12.69 -1.88 -25.03
C ASN A 17 12.06 -0.62 -25.65
N LEU A 18 10.83 -0.29 -25.27
CA LEU A 18 10.09 0.83 -25.84
C LEU A 18 10.26 2.08 -24.98
N ASP A 19 10.41 3.22 -25.65
CA ASP A 19 10.34 4.52 -25.02
C ASP A 19 8.89 4.85 -24.66
N VAL A 20 8.71 5.58 -23.56
CA VAL A 20 7.41 5.99 -23.07
C VAL A 20 7.06 7.35 -23.70
N ASN A 21 6.09 7.36 -24.59
CA ASN A 21 5.66 8.54 -25.35
C ASN A 21 4.24 8.97 -24.94
N TYR A 22 4.14 9.70 -23.81
CA TYR A 22 2.90 10.30 -23.34
C TYR A 22 3.14 11.77 -23.02
N ASP A 23 2.11 12.59 -23.10
CA ASP A 23 2.17 14.00 -22.66
C ASP A 23 2.13 14.13 -21.14
N ILE A 24 1.44 13.19 -20.48
CA ILE A 24 1.30 13.15 -19.03
C ILE A 24 1.51 11.70 -18.56
N ILE A 25 2.35 11.53 -17.56
CA ILE A 25 2.55 10.25 -16.88
C ILE A 25 2.20 10.44 -15.42
N PHE A 26 1.29 9.61 -14.91
CA PHE A 26 0.94 9.55 -13.51
C PHE A 26 1.55 8.28 -12.90
N VAL A 27 2.40 8.45 -11.89
CA VAL A 27 3.01 7.34 -11.14
C VAL A 27 2.43 7.33 -9.74
N ASP A 28 1.72 6.26 -9.43
CA ASP A 28 1.11 6.07 -8.11
C ASP A 28 1.99 5.23 -7.20
N GLU A 29 1.78 5.34 -5.88
CA GLU A 29 2.53 4.63 -4.83
C GLU A 29 4.06 4.77 -4.95
N CYS A 30 4.54 5.95 -5.28
CA CYS A 30 5.95 6.26 -5.52
C CYS A 30 6.87 5.94 -4.33
N SER A 31 6.35 5.92 -3.11
CA SER A 31 7.10 5.54 -1.90
C SER A 31 7.58 4.09 -1.90
N THR A 32 6.92 3.21 -2.67
CA THR A 32 7.26 1.79 -2.78
C THR A 32 8.27 1.48 -3.88
N ILE A 33 8.61 2.47 -4.71
CA ILE A 33 9.52 2.32 -5.86
C ILE A 33 10.96 2.61 -5.42
N ASP A 34 11.86 1.68 -5.68
CA ASP A 34 13.29 1.83 -5.39
C ASP A 34 14.02 2.78 -6.35
N ASN A 35 15.23 3.18 -5.98
CA ASN A 35 16.03 4.13 -6.75
C ASN A 35 16.36 3.62 -8.17
N ARG A 36 16.63 2.32 -8.32
CA ARG A 36 17.01 1.73 -9.61
C ARG A 36 15.81 1.72 -10.56
N THR A 37 14.68 1.25 -10.09
CA THR A 37 13.43 1.17 -10.87
C THR A 37 13.00 2.56 -11.32
N MET A 38 13.04 3.56 -10.43
CA MET A 38 12.71 4.94 -10.80
C MET A 38 13.70 5.53 -11.80
N SER A 39 14.99 5.26 -11.64
CA SER A 39 16.01 5.70 -12.60
C SER A 39 15.80 5.11 -14.00
N LEU A 40 15.43 3.83 -14.08
CA LEU A 40 15.10 3.15 -15.32
C LEU A 40 13.86 3.76 -15.97
N LEU A 41 12.82 4.05 -15.22
CA LEU A 41 11.62 4.72 -15.70
C LEU A 41 11.95 6.10 -16.27
N LEU A 42 12.68 6.92 -15.51
CA LEU A 42 13.07 8.27 -15.94
C LEU A 42 13.94 8.25 -17.20
N GLY A 43 14.77 7.22 -17.37
CA GLY A 43 15.57 7.03 -18.58
C GLY A 43 14.77 6.73 -19.84
N LYS A 44 13.51 6.30 -19.71
CA LYS A 44 12.59 5.99 -20.82
C LYS A 44 11.60 7.12 -21.14
N ILE A 45 11.48 8.07 -20.24
CA ILE A 45 10.55 9.19 -20.37
C ILE A 45 11.20 10.30 -21.20
N ASN A 46 10.46 10.83 -22.18
CA ASN A 46 10.87 11.99 -22.93
C ASN A 46 10.90 13.25 -22.02
N ARG A 47 11.74 14.23 -22.35
CA ARG A 47 11.94 15.43 -21.51
C ARG A 47 10.74 16.38 -21.45
N ASP A 48 9.83 16.30 -22.41
CA ASP A 48 8.67 17.19 -22.53
C ASP A 48 7.38 16.60 -21.89
N VAL A 49 7.52 15.67 -20.98
CA VAL A 49 6.42 15.01 -20.28
C VAL A 49 6.10 15.71 -18.96
N LEU A 50 4.81 15.87 -18.65
CA LEU A 50 4.36 16.21 -17.32
C LEU A 50 4.33 14.94 -16.47
N LEU A 51 5.27 14.82 -15.52
CA LEU A 51 5.33 13.71 -14.58
C LEU A 51 4.60 14.10 -13.29
N VAL A 52 3.52 13.39 -12.98
CA VAL A 52 2.76 13.53 -11.74
C VAL A 52 3.06 12.31 -10.87
N MET A 53 3.50 12.54 -9.66
CA MET A 53 3.88 11.49 -8.71
C MET A 53 3.01 11.55 -7.47
N SER A 54 2.43 10.43 -7.05
CA SER A 54 1.75 10.32 -5.76
C SER A 54 2.39 9.25 -4.89
N GLY A 55 2.31 9.39 -3.58
CA GLY A 55 2.85 8.43 -2.63
C GLY A 55 2.77 8.95 -1.20
N ASP A 56 3.00 8.08 -0.24
CA ASP A 56 2.97 8.42 1.17
C ASP A 56 4.30 8.04 1.83
N ILE A 57 5.08 9.04 2.24
CA ILE A 57 6.38 8.86 2.89
C ILE A 57 6.31 8.22 4.29
N TYR A 58 5.11 8.05 4.84
CA TYR A 58 4.87 7.40 6.13
C TYR A 58 4.43 5.93 5.98
N GLN A 59 4.21 5.46 4.75
CA GLN A 59 3.97 4.06 4.45
C GLN A 59 5.28 3.26 4.37
N ILE A 60 5.16 1.96 4.13
CA ILE A 60 6.32 1.07 3.96
C ILE A 60 7.14 1.55 2.76
N GLU A 61 8.44 1.73 2.99
CA GLU A 61 9.40 2.07 1.94
C GLU A 61 9.61 0.90 0.98
N SER A 62 10.29 1.16 -0.14
CA SER A 62 10.64 0.12 -1.09
C SER A 62 11.45 -1.01 -0.43
N ILE A 63 11.23 -2.25 -0.87
CA ILE A 63 11.99 -3.42 -0.40
C ILE A 63 13.45 -3.32 -0.85
N ASP A 64 13.66 -2.88 -2.09
CA ASP A 64 14.99 -2.65 -2.66
C ASP A 64 15.56 -1.30 -2.24
N PHE A 65 16.87 -1.14 -2.44
CA PHE A 65 17.61 0.02 -1.95
C PHE A 65 17.14 1.34 -2.54
N GLY A 66 16.81 2.27 -1.65
CA GLY A 66 16.67 3.69 -1.93
C GLY A 66 15.33 4.28 -1.54
N ASN A 67 15.38 5.51 -1.09
CA ASN A 67 14.25 6.30 -0.63
C ASN A 67 14.22 7.66 -1.37
N TRP A 68 14.30 7.59 -2.70
CA TRP A 68 14.36 8.77 -3.57
C TRP A 68 13.13 9.67 -3.40
N PHE A 69 11.95 9.08 -3.19
CA PHE A 69 10.69 9.83 -3.10
C PHE A 69 10.67 10.75 -1.88
N PHE A 70 11.22 10.29 -0.76
CA PHE A 70 11.37 11.11 0.45
C PHE A 70 12.18 12.38 0.17
N TYR A 71 13.32 12.26 -0.51
CA TYR A 71 14.18 13.40 -0.84
C TYR A 71 13.62 14.24 -1.98
N ALA A 72 12.99 13.63 -2.98
CA ALA A 72 12.38 14.33 -4.10
C ALA A 72 11.27 15.27 -3.64
N LYS A 73 10.48 14.89 -2.63
CA LYS A 73 9.44 15.72 -2.02
C LYS A 73 9.98 17.08 -1.62
N ASP A 74 11.12 17.14 -0.93
CA ASP A 74 11.71 18.38 -0.45
C ASP A 74 12.20 19.27 -1.60
N ILE A 75 12.83 18.66 -2.61
CA ILE A 75 13.32 19.38 -3.79
C ILE A 75 12.15 19.98 -4.58
N ILE A 76 11.10 19.21 -4.79
CA ILE A 76 9.91 19.64 -5.56
C ILE A 76 9.12 20.70 -4.77
N LYS A 77 9.04 20.56 -3.45
CA LYS A 77 8.37 21.53 -2.57
C LYS A 77 8.98 22.93 -2.68
N THR A 78 10.30 23.04 -2.78
CA THR A 78 10.98 24.32 -2.97
C THR A 78 10.60 25.03 -4.27
N LYS A 79 10.08 24.29 -5.25
CA LYS A 79 9.62 24.80 -6.55
C LYS A 79 8.11 25.05 -6.61
N GLY A 80 7.38 24.87 -5.50
CA GLY A 80 5.94 25.07 -5.43
C GLY A 80 5.11 24.03 -6.19
N ALA A 81 5.71 22.89 -6.56
CA ALA A 81 5.07 21.82 -7.34
C ALA A 81 4.70 20.59 -6.48
N SER A 82 4.57 20.77 -5.17
CA SER A 82 4.18 19.70 -4.22
C SER A 82 2.93 20.11 -3.47
N VAL A 83 1.98 19.18 -3.38
CA VAL A 83 0.74 19.31 -2.60
C VAL A 83 0.66 18.14 -1.62
N GLU A 84 0.38 18.43 -0.36
CA GLU A 84 0.11 17.41 0.66
C GLU A 84 -1.39 17.34 0.94
N LEU A 85 -1.98 16.14 0.79
CA LEU A 85 -3.37 15.88 1.09
C LEU A 85 -3.52 15.62 2.59
N GLY A 86 -4.01 16.60 3.33
CA GLY A 86 -4.11 16.54 4.80
C GLY A 86 -5.43 15.99 5.33
N HIS A 87 -6.44 15.78 4.49
CA HIS A 87 -7.76 15.32 4.92
C HIS A 87 -7.99 13.84 4.60
N THR A 88 -8.42 13.09 5.61
CA THR A 88 -8.78 11.68 5.46
C THR A 88 -10.27 11.54 5.19
N TRP A 89 -10.62 11.02 4.00
CA TRP A 89 -11.99 10.71 3.59
C TRP A 89 -12.36 9.22 3.75
N ARG A 90 -11.38 8.40 4.14
CA ARG A 90 -11.52 6.93 4.17
C ARG A 90 -12.37 6.44 5.33
N THR A 91 -12.54 7.23 6.37
CA THR A 91 -13.36 6.92 7.55
C THR A 91 -13.83 8.18 8.26
N ASP A 92 -15.01 8.10 8.87
CA ASP A 92 -15.55 9.14 9.76
C ASP A 92 -15.32 8.80 11.25
N LYS A 93 -14.77 7.61 11.57
CA LYS A 93 -14.50 7.16 12.92
C LYS A 93 -13.30 7.89 13.51
N GLU A 94 -13.52 8.72 14.54
CA GLU A 94 -12.48 9.52 15.17
C GLU A 94 -11.40 8.68 15.88
N GLU A 95 -11.76 7.51 16.43
CA GLU A 95 -10.82 6.56 17.05
C GLU A 95 -9.81 6.08 16.01
N LEU A 96 -10.26 5.73 14.81
CA LEU A 96 -9.40 5.27 13.71
C LEU A 96 -8.50 6.39 13.21
N LYS A 97 -9.02 7.61 13.05
CA LYS A 97 -8.21 8.77 12.67
C LYS A 97 -7.13 9.07 13.72
N SER A 98 -7.49 8.97 15.00
CA SER A 98 -6.57 9.17 16.12
C SER A 98 -5.48 8.09 16.15
N LEU A 99 -5.81 6.83 15.87
CA LEU A 99 -4.84 5.74 15.75
C LEU A 99 -3.88 5.97 14.57
N TRP A 100 -4.40 6.32 13.40
CA TRP A 100 -3.57 6.61 12.22
C TRP A 100 -2.63 7.79 12.46
N THR A 101 -3.10 8.84 13.14
CA THR A 101 -2.24 9.96 13.53
C THR A 101 -1.12 9.50 14.46
N ALA A 102 -1.45 8.70 15.47
CA ALA A 102 -0.45 8.16 16.40
C ALA A 102 0.61 7.30 15.68
N VAL A 103 0.19 6.47 14.71
CA VAL A 103 1.11 5.66 13.89
C VAL A 103 2.01 6.57 13.04
N ARG A 104 1.43 7.57 12.37
CA ARG A 104 2.15 8.53 11.53
C ARG A 104 3.20 9.32 12.31
N GLU A 105 2.87 9.71 13.54
CA GLU A 105 3.76 10.42 14.47
C GLU A 105 4.72 9.51 15.23
N ARG A 106 4.63 8.19 15.03
CA ARG A 106 5.40 7.18 15.79
C ARG A 106 5.25 7.35 17.31
N SER A 107 4.04 7.64 17.74
CA SER A 107 3.72 7.92 19.14
C SER A 107 3.86 6.67 20.01
N SER A 108 4.35 6.83 21.24
CA SER A 108 4.45 5.74 22.22
C SER A 108 3.10 5.21 22.70
N ILE A 109 2.00 5.94 22.46
CA ILE A 109 0.64 5.55 22.87
C ILE A 109 -0.02 4.56 21.90
N ILE A 110 0.63 4.15 20.81
CA ILE A 110 0.03 3.24 19.80
C ILE A 110 -0.42 1.92 20.47
N THR A 111 0.45 1.31 21.28
CA THR A 111 0.15 0.04 21.94
C THR A 111 -1.03 0.18 22.92
N GLU A 112 -1.08 1.29 23.66
CA GLU A 112 -2.19 1.59 24.57
C GLU A 112 -3.51 1.74 23.79
N LYS A 113 -3.52 2.51 22.71
CA LYS A 113 -4.70 2.68 21.86
C LYS A 113 -5.18 1.36 21.26
N LEU A 114 -4.29 0.52 20.75
CA LEU A 114 -4.65 -0.79 20.22
C LEU A 114 -5.25 -1.71 21.28
N SER A 115 -4.76 -1.66 22.53
CA SER A 115 -5.27 -2.49 23.61
C SER A 115 -6.60 -2.00 24.20
N MET A 116 -6.89 -0.71 24.13
CA MET A 116 -8.11 -0.13 24.71
C MET A 116 -9.29 -0.12 23.73
N ASP A 117 -9.03 0.13 22.45
CA ASP A 117 -10.07 0.49 21.47
C ASP A 117 -10.35 -0.63 20.45
N GLY A 118 -9.62 -1.75 20.50
CA GLY A 118 -9.76 -2.78 19.49
C GLY A 118 -9.78 -4.22 20.01
N PRO A 119 -10.30 -5.16 19.23
CA PRO A 119 -10.19 -6.57 19.50
C PRO A 119 -8.71 -6.99 19.33
N PHE A 120 -7.97 -6.89 20.44
CA PHE A 120 -6.61 -7.40 20.51
C PHE A 120 -6.64 -8.81 21.09
N SER A 121 -6.04 -9.78 20.38
CA SER A 121 -5.96 -11.16 20.87
C SER A 121 -4.59 -11.78 20.56
N GLU A 122 -4.08 -12.50 21.54
CA GLU A 122 -2.89 -13.34 21.40
C GLU A 122 -3.17 -14.70 20.76
N ASN A 123 -4.45 -15.03 20.56
CA ASN A 123 -4.89 -16.31 20.03
C ASN A 123 -5.89 -16.11 18.90
N LEU A 124 -5.86 -17.02 17.91
CA LEU A 124 -6.94 -17.15 16.94
C LEU A 124 -8.18 -17.70 17.67
N GLY A 125 -9.30 -17.02 17.54
CA GLY A 125 -10.56 -17.42 18.17
C GLY A 125 -11.77 -16.83 17.42
N GLU A 126 -12.94 -17.42 17.68
CA GLU A 126 -14.19 -17.07 16.98
C GLU A 126 -14.60 -15.59 17.14
N ASN A 127 -14.11 -14.92 18.19
CA ASN A 127 -14.48 -13.54 18.49
C ASN A 127 -13.62 -12.49 17.75
N ILE A 128 -12.61 -12.92 16.97
CA ILE A 128 -11.71 -12.01 16.29
C ILE A 128 -12.23 -11.67 14.91
N PHE A 129 -12.89 -12.62 14.25
CA PHE A 129 -13.37 -12.51 12.89
C PHE A 129 -14.89 -12.50 12.88
N HIS A 130 -15.46 -11.45 12.35
CA HIS A 130 -16.91 -11.34 12.17
C HIS A 130 -17.40 -11.94 10.85
N LEU A 131 -16.48 -12.31 9.95
CA LEU A 131 -16.74 -12.98 8.66
C LEU A 131 -17.90 -12.38 7.84
N ASP A 132 -18.07 -11.09 7.94
CA ASP A 132 -18.95 -10.36 7.05
C ASP A 132 -18.31 -10.28 5.66
N ASP A 133 -19.09 -10.22 4.60
CA ASP A 133 -18.63 -10.26 3.20
C ASP A 133 -17.63 -9.16 2.84
N ASP A 134 -17.52 -8.12 3.68
CA ASP A 134 -16.64 -6.96 3.48
C ASP A 134 -15.36 -7.00 4.34
N GLU A 135 -15.08 -8.10 5.05
CA GLU A 135 -13.87 -8.22 5.87
C GLU A 135 -12.69 -8.80 5.09
N VAL A 136 -11.52 -8.17 5.27
CA VAL A 136 -10.25 -8.65 4.71
C VAL A 136 -9.23 -8.84 5.83
N VAL A 137 -8.64 -10.02 5.90
CA VAL A 137 -7.59 -10.34 6.86
C VAL A 137 -6.23 -10.10 6.22
N LEU A 138 -5.46 -9.19 6.78
CA LEU A 138 -4.11 -8.88 6.33
C LEU A 138 -3.08 -9.64 7.18
N CYS A 139 -2.25 -10.47 6.55
CA CYS A 139 -1.18 -11.22 7.19
C CYS A 139 0.18 -10.66 6.79
N LEU A 140 1.06 -10.43 7.75
CA LEU A 140 2.42 -9.93 7.50
C LEU A 140 3.36 -11.01 6.98
N ASN A 141 3.09 -12.29 7.30
CA ASN A 141 3.93 -13.43 6.96
C ASN A 141 3.09 -14.58 6.41
N TYR A 142 3.72 -15.49 5.67
CA TYR A 142 3.08 -16.74 5.23
C TYR A 142 2.97 -17.75 6.37
N ASP A 143 3.98 -17.86 7.21
CA ASP A 143 4.08 -18.86 8.28
C ASP A 143 3.99 -18.23 9.67
N GLY A 144 3.77 -19.08 10.69
CA GLY A 144 3.61 -18.67 12.08
C GLY A 144 2.17 -18.61 12.54
N LYS A 145 1.97 -18.30 13.83
CA LYS A 145 0.67 -18.35 14.50
C LYS A 145 -0.39 -17.48 13.81
N PHE A 146 0.00 -16.30 13.33
CA PHE A 146 -0.85 -15.36 12.62
C PHE A 146 -0.46 -15.22 11.14
N GLY A 147 0.26 -16.22 10.60
CA GLY A 147 0.61 -16.29 9.19
C GLY A 147 -0.55 -16.72 8.32
N LEU A 148 -0.49 -16.37 7.03
CA LEU A 148 -1.53 -16.64 6.04
C LEU A 148 -1.94 -18.12 6.01
N ASN A 149 -0.96 -19.04 6.04
CA ASN A 149 -1.22 -20.47 5.99
C ASN A 149 -2.03 -20.94 7.20
N ASN A 150 -1.68 -20.49 8.40
CA ASN A 150 -2.39 -20.89 9.61
C ASN A 150 -3.78 -20.25 9.72
N ILE A 151 -3.94 -19.02 9.28
CA ILE A 151 -5.25 -18.34 9.23
C ILE A 151 -6.16 -19.02 8.21
N ASN A 152 -5.66 -19.35 7.03
CA ASN A 152 -6.43 -20.10 6.03
C ASN A 152 -6.88 -21.47 6.57
N GLN A 153 -5.99 -22.20 7.26
CA GLN A 153 -6.34 -23.47 7.89
C GLN A 153 -7.40 -23.30 8.97
N TYR A 154 -7.32 -22.24 9.78
CA TYR A 154 -8.32 -21.91 10.78
C TYR A 154 -9.70 -21.71 10.13
N PHE A 155 -9.80 -20.90 9.09
CA PHE A 155 -11.05 -20.68 8.38
C PHE A 155 -11.57 -21.92 7.65
N GLN A 156 -10.70 -22.73 7.07
CA GLN A 156 -11.10 -24.01 6.47
C GLN A 156 -11.70 -24.96 7.48
N ASN A 157 -11.12 -25.04 8.68
CA ASN A 157 -11.61 -25.90 9.75
C ASN A 157 -12.94 -25.38 10.35
N ALA A 158 -13.14 -24.07 10.39
CA ALA A 158 -14.38 -23.44 10.87
C ALA A 158 -15.50 -23.48 9.81
N ASN A 159 -15.18 -23.73 8.54
CA ASN A 159 -16.16 -23.76 7.46
C ASN A 159 -16.99 -25.02 7.50
N THR A 160 -18.26 -24.88 7.83
CA THR A 160 -19.25 -25.98 7.85
C THR A 160 -19.83 -26.29 6.48
N ASN A 161 -19.55 -25.48 5.45
CA ASN A 161 -19.99 -25.72 4.08
C ASN A 161 -19.12 -26.83 3.44
N SER A 162 -19.76 -27.91 2.98
CA SER A 162 -19.11 -29.08 2.39
C SER A 162 -18.51 -28.85 0.99
N LYS A 163 -18.45 -27.63 0.47
CA LYS A 163 -17.81 -27.31 -0.80
C LYS A 163 -16.35 -26.94 -0.56
N ALA A 164 -15.46 -27.91 -0.81
CA ALA A 164 -14.04 -27.64 -0.90
C ALA A 164 -13.74 -26.87 -2.20
N PHE A 165 -13.03 -25.75 -2.08
CA PHE A 165 -12.45 -25.07 -3.24
C PHE A 165 -11.03 -25.61 -3.40
N TYR A 166 -10.75 -26.23 -4.55
CA TYR A 166 -9.40 -26.61 -4.94
C TYR A 166 -8.85 -25.50 -5.82
N TRP A 167 -7.70 -24.97 -5.46
CA TRP A 167 -6.89 -24.16 -6.36
C TRP A 167 -6.04 -25.11 -7.18
N GLU A 168 -6.21 -25.09 -8.49
CA GLU A 168 -5.21 -25.66 -9.39
C GLU A 168 -4.05 -24.65 -9.49
N GLU A 169 -2.82 -25.15 -9.29
CA GLU A 169 -1.57 -24.39 -9.44
C GLU A 169 -1.30 -24.09 -10.93
#